data_16cc6e7c1f27ce84a3dcd55b706b2a12
#
_entry.id   16cc6e7c1f27ce84a3dcd55b706b2a12
#
_cell.length_a   1.000
_cell.length_b   1.000
_cell.length_c   1.000
_cell.angle_alpha   90.00
_cell.angle_beta   90.00
_cell.angle_gamma   90.00
#
_symmetry.space_group_name_H-M   'P 1'
#
loop_
_entity.id
_entity.type
_entity.pdbx_description
1 polymer ?
#
loop_
_entity_poly.entity_id
_entity_poly.type
_entity_poly.pdbx_seq_one_letter_code
_entity_poly.pdbx_strand_id
1 'polypeptide(L)'
;FKNNEAVDAIVRVNEFIIPIDAKFSLDNYNKMIESSKKEEIDSLEKKFKSDIKNRIDETSKYIRPNEGTVDYAYMFIPADGLYQDLLNSRVGTLKINQQDLVTYAFQKKVMIVSPMSLFPMLQVTNKALNNMKIEDSINEVLKNVEKLSNHLNSYKIYHDKLGNTLGIAVNHFNESTKEFKKIDKDVVKITSGNSQINVQSDMLEKPRIDN
;
A
#
# COMPACT_ATOMS: atom_id res chain seq x y z
N PHE A 1 5.19 -0.32 24.22
CA PHE A 1 5.10 -1.71 23.74
C PHE A 1 4.37 -2.58 24.79
N LYS A 2 3.87 -3.75 24.35
CA LYS A 2 3.09 -4.67 25.20
C LYS A 2 3.83 -5.17 26.45
N ASN A 3 5.15 -5.15 26.46
CA ASN A 3 6.00 -5.57 27.57
C ASN A 3 6.43 -4.43 28.51
N ASN A 4 5.75 -3.28 28.48
CA ASN A 4 6.08 -2.06 29.23
C ASN A 4 7.45 -1.44 28.87
N GLU A 5 8.13 -1.88 27.83
CA GLU A 5 9.29 -1.16 27.30
C GLU A 5 8.84 0.10 26.59
N ALA A 6 9.58 1.19 26.78
CA ALA A 6 9.35 2.47 26.13
C ALA A 6 10.60 2.89 25.38
N VAL A 7 10.43 3.32 24.15
CA VAL A 7 11.46 4.00 23.37
C VAL A 7 11.44 5.49 23.68
N ASP A 8 12.58 6.19 23.54
CA ASP A 8 12.68 7.60 23.92
C ASP A 8 11.81 8.52 23.05
N ALA A 9 11.77 8.26 21.75
CA ALA A 9 10.96 9.01 20.81
C ALA A 9 10.43 8.11 19.68
N ILE A 10 9.35 8.54 19.08
CA ILE A 10 8.81 7.90 17.88
C ILE A 10 8.52 8.95 16.80
N VAL A 11 8.69 8.57 15.55
CA VAL A 11 8.13 9.30 14.42
C VAL A 11 6.97 8.51 13.85
N ARG A 12 5.82 9.14 13.76
CA ARG A 12 4.63 8.49 13.17
C ARG A 12 4.41 9.03 11.77
N VAL A 13 4.32 8.12 10.82
CA VAL A 13 3.97 8.42 9.43
C VAL A 13 2.79 7.52 9.05
N ASN A 14 1.59 8.07 9.01
CA ASN A 14 0.34 7.33 8.87
C ASN A 14 0.19 6.25 9.97
N GLU A 15 0.04 4.98 9.58
CA GLU A 15 0.01 3.81 10.45
C GLU A 15 1.39 3.34 10.92
N PHE A 16 2.47 3.78 10.27
CA PHE A 16 3.82 3.34 10.57
C PHE A 16 4.44 4.11 11.73
N ILE A 17 5.12 3.40 12.61
CA ILE A 17 5.85 3.95 13.76
C ILE A 17 7.34 3.66 13.57
N ILE A 18 8.16 4.70 13.60
CA ILE A 18 9.62 4.59 13.54
C ILE A 18 10.14 4.85 14.94
N PRO A 19 10.73 3.85 15.62
CA PRO A 19 11.33 4.05 16.93
C PRO A 19 12.68 4.78 16.83
N ILE A 20 12.92 5.71 17.76
CA ILE A 20 14.18 6.45 17.90
C ILE A 20 14.68 6.29 19.32
N ASP A 21 15.85 5.68 19.46
CA ASP A 21 16.57 5.58 20.74
C ASP A 21 17.64 6.69 20.80
N ALA A 22 17.53 7.58 21.78
CA ALA A 22 18.38 8.76 21.93
C ALA A 22 19.31 8.70 23.13
N LYS A 23 19.25 7.65 23.93
CA LYS A 23 20.05 7.48 25.15
C LYS A 23 21.49 7.05 24.85
N PHE A 24 22.30 7.96 24.37
CA PHE A 24 23.69 7.69 24.08
C PHE A 24 24.62 8.46 25.03
N SER A 25 25.50 7.73 25.78
CA SER A 25 26.51 8.35 26.63
C SER A 25 27.76 8.66 25.83
N LEU A 26 28.24 9.90 25.94
CA LEU A 26 29.48 10.37 25.34
C LEU A 26 30.67 10.27 26.32
N ASP A 27 30.48 9.74 27.54
CA ASP A 27 31.50 9.81 28.60
C ASP A 27 32.82 9.15 28.23
N ASN A 28 32.79 7.93 27.71
CA ASN A 28 34.00 7.20 27.30
C ASN A 28 34.65 7.83 26.07
N TYR A 29 33.85 8.38 25.15
CA TYR A 29 34.34 9.09 23.98
C TYR A 29 35.04 10.40 24.36
N ASN A 30 34.45 11.22 25.23
CA ASN A 30 35.04 12.46 25.68
C ASN A 30 36.37 12.21 26.43
N LYS A 31 36.39 11.24 27.34
CA LYS A 31 37.61 10.83 28.04
C LYS A 31 38.70 10.34 27.09
N MET A 32 38.31 9.62 26.01
CA MET A 32 39.26 9.15 25.00
C MET A 32 39.92 10.32 24.24
N ILE A 33 39.15 11.37 23.92
CA ILE A 33 39.66 12.58 23.24
C ILE A 33 40.59 13.40 24.16
N GLU A 34 40.26 13.49 25.44
CA GLU A 34 40.99 14.27 26.44
C GLU A 34 42.29 13.59 26.89
N SER A 35 42.38 12.25 26.76
CA SER A 35 43.58 11.51 27.21
C SER A 35 44.74 11.64 26.22
N SER A 36 45.95 11.82 26.79
CA SER A 36 47.20 11.86 26.03
C SER A 36 48.03 10.56 26.11
N LYS A 37 47.59 9.59 26.93
CA LYS A 37 48.29 8.33 27.16
C LYS A 37 47.74 7.23 26.27
N LYS A 38 48.58 6.63 25.45
CA LYS A 38 48.19 5.63 24.47
C LYS A 38 47.45 4.42 25.08
N GLU A 39 47.94 3.89 26.19
CA GLU A 39 47.35 2.73 26.89
C GLU A 39 45.92 3.04 27.43
N GLU A 40 45.73 4.26 27.91
CA GLU A 40 44.45 4.73 28.40
C GLU A 40 43.44 4.92 27.23
N ILE A 41 43.91 5.49 26.11
CA ILE A 41 43.14 5.62 24.88
C ILE A 41 42.68 4.25 24.36
N ASP A 42 43.60 3.26 24.28
CA ASP A 42 43.26 1.90 23.83
C ASP A 42 42.24 1.20 24.71
N SER A 43 42.31 1.44 26.05
CA SER A 43 41.34 0.92 27.00
C SER A 43 39.94 1.58 26.87
N LEU A 44 39.91 2.90 26.75
CA LEU A 44 38.66 3.67 26.58
C LEU A 44 38.02 3.36 25.23
N GLU A 45 38.79 3.19 24.20
CA GLU A 45 38.31 2.78 22.88
C GLU A 45 37.61 1.43 22.92
N LYS A 46 38.15 0.42 23.63
CA LYS A 46 37.46 -0.88 23.79
C LYS A 46 36.14 -0.76 24.55
N LYS A 47 36.11 0.07 25.62
CA LYS A 47 34.87 0.33 26.35
C LYS A 47 33.82 1.01 25.49
N PHE A 48 34.25 2.04 24.78
CA PHE A 48 33.38 2.77 23.87
C PHE A 48 32.77 1.90 22.76
N LYS A 49 33.57 0.97 22.19
CA LYS A 49 33.06 -0.07 21.27
C LYS A 49 31.94 -0.89 21.87
N SER A 50 32.19 -1.38 23.09
CA SER A 50 31.20 -2.19 23.80
C SER A 50 29.92 -1.41 24.05
N ASP A 51 30.03 -0.13 24.40
CA ASP A 51 28.89 0.75 24.64
C ASP A 51 28.05 0.92 23.36
N ILE A 52 28.69 1.19 22.22
CA ILE A 52 27.99 1.32 20.94
C ILE A 52 27.29 0.01 20.57
N LYS A 53 27.98 -1.12 20.69
CA LYS A 53 27.43 -2.43 20.38
C LYS A 53 26.20 -2.72 21.25
N ASN A 54 26.31 -2.51 22.56
CA ASN A 54 25.20 -2.71 23.49
C ASN A 54 24.01 -1.81 23.13
N ARG A 55 24.28 -0.57 22.75
CA ARG A 55 23.23 0.36 22.32
C ARG A 55 22.55 -0.07 21.03
N ILE A 56 23.31 -0.57 20.04
CA ILE A 56 22.74 -1.15 18.81
C ILE A 56 21.83 -2.34 19.16
N ASP A 57 22.29 -3.24 20.04
CA ASP A 57 21.50 -4.40 20.49
C ASP A 57 20.24 -3.99 21.24
N GLU A 58 20.28 -2.94 22.06
CA GLU A 58 19.12 -2.38 22.77
C GLU A 58 18.13 -1.74 21.78
N THR A 59 18.62 -0.86 20.89
CA THR A 59 17.80 -0.19 19.89
C THR A 59 17.09 -1.19 18.98
N SER A 60 17.76 -2.29 18.63
CA SER A 60 17.18 -3.34 17.77
C SER A 60 15.95 -4.02 18.40
N LYS A 61 15.80 -4.03 19.73
CA LYS A 61 14.64 -4.60 20.43
C LYS A 61 13.36 -3.80 20.21
N TYR A 62 13.48 -2.53 19.80
CA TYR A 62 12.34 -1.67 19.50
C TYR A 62 11.77 -1.91 18.10
N ILE A 63 12.41 -2.73 17.26
CA ILE A 63 11.92 -3.12 15.94
C ILE A 63 10.87 -4.23 16.12
N ARG A 64 9.59 -3.85 16.05
CA ARG A 64 8.46 -4.74 16.31
C ARG A 64 7.33 -4.51 15.29
N PRO A 65 7.46 -5.01 14.07
CA PRO A 65 6.43 -4.84 13.05
C PRO A 65 5.05 -5.34 13.48
N ASN A 66 5.00 -6.40 14.30
CA ASN A 66 3.75 -6.93 14.87
C ASN A 66 3.08 -5.97 15.90
N GLU A 67 3.78 -4.94 16.35
CA GLU A 67 3.27 -3.89 17.23
C GLU A 67 3.15 -2.53 16.50
N GLY A 68 3.25 -2.53 15.16
CA GLY A 68 3.05 -1.35 14.31
C GLY A 68 4.31 -0.55 13.99
N THR A 69 5.51 -1.04 14.34
CA THR A 69 6.75 -0.38 13.90
C THR A 69 7.11 -0.75 12.48
N VAL A 70 7.88 0.12 11.82
CA VAL A 70 8.64 -0.28 10.63
C VAL A 70 9.68 -1.35 11.00
N ASP A 71 10.33 -1.96 10.00
CA ASP A 71 11.32 -3.02 10.19
C ASP A 71 12.74 -2.51 10.45
N TYR A 72 12.89 -1.27 10.90
CA TYR A 72 14.14 -0.63 11.32
C TYR A 72 13.89 0.37 12.45
N ALA A 73 14.98 0.80 13.13
CA ALA A 73 14.96 1.82 14.17
C ALA A 73 16.12 2.81 13.99
N TYR A 74 15.95 4.03 14.47
CA TYR A 74 17.02 5.01 14.52
C TYR A 74 17.70 4.98 15.88
N MET A 75 19.04 4.89 15.87
CA MET A 75 19.91 5.14 17.01
C MET A 75 20.48 6.55 16.86
N PHE A 76 20.03 7.47 17.69
CA PHE A 76 20.44 8.87 17.63
C PHE A 76 21.70 9.13 18.43
N ILE A 77 22.73 9.66 17.81
CA ILE A 77 23.97 10.10 18.41
C ILE A 77 23.97 11.62 18.48
N PRO A 78 24.02 12.24 19.69
CA PRO A 78 23.87 13.71 19.83
C PRO A 78 25.13 14.50 19.46
N ALA A 79 26.05 13.93 18.70
CA ALA A 79 27.32 14.55 18.30
C ALA A 79 27.69 14.18 16.85
N ASP A 80 27.65 15.16 15.96
CA ASP A 80 28.03 14.94 14.54
C ASP A 80 29.49 14.53 14.38
N GLY A 81 30.41 15.05 15.21
CA GLY A 81 31.82 14.65 15.20
C GLY A 81 32.01 13.17 15.47
N LEU A 82 31.33 12.63 16.47
CA LEU A 82 31.35 11.20 16.78
C LEU A 82 30.76 10.36 15.62
N TYR A 83 29.66 10.81 15.03
CA TYR A 83 29.06 10.16 13.86
C TYR A 83 30.08 10.10 12.69
N GLN A 84 30.80 11.18 12.45
CA GLN A 84 31.87 11.24 11.45
C GLN A 84 33.02 10.29 11.79
N ASP A 85 33.43 10.22 13.05
CA ASP A 85 34.51 9.33 13.49
C ASP A 85 34.10 7.85 13.40
N LEU A 86 32.82 7.53 13.58
CA LEU A 86 32.28 6.17 13.36
C LEU A 86 32.27 5.79 11.88
N LEU A 87 32.00 6.73 10.98
CA LEU A 87 32.02 6.52 9.53
C LEU A 87 33.44 6.52 8.97
N ASN A 88 34.33 7.38 9.51
CA ASN A 88 35.72 7.47 9.13
C ASN A 88 36.54 6.46 9.95
N SER A 89 37.38 5.73 9.31
CA SER A 89 38.24 4.62 9.78
C SER A 89 38.96 4.77 11.14
N ARG A 90 38.89 5.89 11.83
CA ARG A 90 39.52 6.11 13.12
C ARG A 90 38.87 5.35 14.27
N VAL A 91 37.55 5.23 14.26
CA VAL A 91 36.74 4.49 15.25
C VAL A 91 35.95 3.33 14.62
N GLY A 92 35.54 3.46 13.37
CA GLY A 92 34.71 2.48 12.65
C GLY A 92 35.43 1.20 12.21
N THR A 93 36.78 1.20 12.07
CA THR A 93 37.58 -0.01 11.84
C THR A 93 37.77 -0.87 13.09
N LEU A 94 37.12 -0.49 14.16
CA LEU A 94 37.05 -1.23 15.41
C LEU A 94 36.26 -2.52 15.20
N LYS A 95 36.91 -3.57 14.75
CA LYS A 95 36.31 -4.86 14.45
C LYS A 95 35.70 -5.50 15.70
N ILE A 96 34.39 -5.61 15.74
CA ILE A 96 33.73 -6.60 16.58
C ILE A 96 33.63 -7.86 15.74
N ASN A 97 34.29 -8.94 16.14
CA ASN A 97 34.30 -10.20 15.39
C ASN A 97 34.59 -10.05 13.88
N GLN A 98 35.56 -9.20 13.52
CA GLN A 98 35.99 -8.88 12.14
C GLN A 98 35.03 -7.97 11.32
N GLN A 99 33.94 -7.50 11.88
CA GLN A 99 33.03 -6.56 11.22
C GLN A 99 33.13 -5.16 11.83
N ASP A 100 32.89 -4.11 11.03
CA ASP A 100 32.79 -2.75 11.54
C ASP A 100 31.43 -2.53 12.26
N LEU A 101 31.38 -1.52 13.13
CA LEU A 101 30.18 -1.19 13.93
C LEU A 101 28.99 -0.77 13.05
N VAL A 102 29.26 -0.12 11.94
CA VAL A 102 28.22 0.35 11.01
C VAL A 102 27.57 -0.84 10.30
N THR A 103 28.38 -1.77 9.81
CA THR A 103 27.89 -3.02 9.22
C THR A 103 27.08 -3.83 10.24
N TYR A 104 27.57 -3.90 11.50
CA TYR A 104 26.83 -4.57 12.58
C TYR A 104 25.46 -3.92 12.84
N ALA A 105 25.41 -2.59 12.92
CA ALA A 105 24.14 -1.86 13.08
C ALA A 105 23.17 -2.16 11.92
N PHE A 106 23.68 -2.15 10.70
CA PHE A 106 22.88 -2.44 9.50
C PHE A 106 22.30 -3.85 9.51
N GLN A 107 23.07 -4.86 9.95
CA GLN A 107 22.58 -6.24 10.11
C GLN A 107 21.47 -6.34 11.16
N LYS A 108 21.54 -5.50 12.20
CA LYS A 108 20.50 -5.39 13.24
C LYS A 108 19.33 -4.49 12.84
N LYS A 109 19.33 -3.97 11.59
CA LYS A 109 18.34 -3.01 11.08
C LYS A 109 18.26 -1.71 11.90
N VAL A 110 19.38 -1.34 12.51
CA VAL A 110 19.54 -0.09 13.26
C VAL A 110 20.28 0.91 12.39
N MET A 111 19.66 2.05 12.14
CA MET A 111 20.25 3.17 11.41
C MET A 111 20.83 4.17 12.40
N ILE A 112 22.16 4.32 12.39
CA ILE A 112 22.83 5.32 13.22
C ILE A 112 22.64 6.68 12.57
N VAL A 113 22.14 7.66 13.33
CA VAL A 113 21.85 9.01 12.84
C VAL A 113 22.39 10.07 13.80
N SER A 114 22.82 11.19 13.25
CA SER A 114 23.24 12.39 13.97
C SER A 114 22.21 13.52 13.77
N PRO A 115 22.31 14.66 14.47
CA PRO A 115 21.46 15.81 14.22
C PRO A 115 21.40 16.24 12.75
N MET A 116 22.54 16.22 12.05
CA MET A 116 22.63 16.62 10.63
C MET A 116 22.02 15.57 9.69
N SER A 117 22.10 14.28 10.01
CA SER A 117 21.59 13.20 9.13
C SER A 117 20.14 12.82 9.42
N LEU A 118 19.65 13.02 10.63
CA LEU A 118 18.29 12.64 11.04
C LEU A 118 17.22 13.34 10.19
N PHE A 119 17.35 14.64 9.97
CA PHE A 119 16.33 15.43 9.28
C PHE A 119 16.14 15.02 7.81
N PRO A 120 17.19 14.90 6.99
CA PRO A 120 17.07 14.36 5.63
C PRO A 120 16.52 12.93 5.61
N MET A 121 16.95 12.07 6.54
CA MET A 121 16.47 10.69 6.63
C MET A 121 14.97 10.64 6.93
N LEU A 122 14.47 11.47 7.84
CA LEU A 122 13.04 11.57 8.12
C LEU A 122 12.24 12.03 6.91
N GLN A 123 12.75 12.97 6.13
CA GLN A 123 12.07 13.43 4.91
C GLN A 123 11.97 12.31 3.86
N VAL A 124 13.08 11.61 3.61
CA VAL A 124 13.10 10.49 2.66
C VAL A 124 12.15 9.37 3.12
N THR A 125 12.20 9.02 4.39
CA THR A 125 11.34 8.00 4.97
C THR A 125 9.87 8.38 4.88
N ASN A 126 9.51 9.61 5.24
CA ASN A 126 8.13 10.10 5.12
C ASN A 126 7.62 9.98 3.68
N LYS A 127 8.43 10.40 2.70
CA LYS A 127 8.08 10.28 1.28
C LYS A 127 7.94 8.82 0.84
N ALA A 128 8.84 7.94 1.26
CA ALA A 128 8.80 6.52 0.91
C ALA A 128 7.54 5.83 1.47
N LEU A 129 7.23 6.05 2.77
CA LEU A 129 6.05 5.46 3.41
C LEU A 129 4.73 5.99 2.84
N ASN A 130 4.68 7.28 2.46
CA ASN A 130 3.51 7.82 1.77
C ASN A 130 3.32 7.22 0.36
N ASN A 131 4.40 6.98 -0.37
CA ASN A 131 4.34 6.36 -1.69
C ASN A 131 3.85 4.89 -1.60
N MET A 132 4.28 4.12 -0.60
CA MET A 132 3.78 2.75 -0.37
C MET A 132 2.25 2.73 -0.19
N LYS A 133 1.70 3.67 0.58
CA LYS A 133 0.24 3.77 0.77
C LYS A 133 -0.51 4.09 -0.53
N ILE A 134 0.07 4.95 -1.39
CA ILE A 134 -0.49 5.26 -2.70
C ILE A 134 -0.51 4.00 -3.58
N GLU A 135 0.54 3.21 -3.57
CA GLU A 135 0.65 1.97 -4.34
C GLU A 135 -0.42 0.95 -3.91
N ASP A 136 -0.64 0.76 -2.62
CA ASP A 136 -1.71 -0.11 -2.10
C ASP A 136 -3.10 0.36 -2.56
N SER A 137 -3.34 1.67 -2.51
CA SER A 137 -4.60 2.26 -2.98
C SER A 137 -4.82 2.08 -4.49
N ILE A 138 -3.77 2.22 -5.29
CA ILE A 138 -3.81 1.97 -6.75
C ILE A 138 -4.16 0.51 -7.04
N ASN A 139 -3.55 -0.43 -6.32
CA ASN A 139 -3.82 -1.86 -6.49
C ASN A 139 -5.28 -2.22 -6.14
N GLU A 140 -5.86 -1.58 -5.14
CA GLU A 140 -7.28 -1.73 -4.81
C GLU A 140 -8.19 -1.18 -5.92
N VAL A 141 -7.86 0.01 -6.44
CA VAL A 141 -8.60 0.61 -7.57
C VAL A 141 -8.55 -0.30 -8.80
N LEU A 142 -7.39 -0.84 -9.15
CA LEU A 142 -7.24 -1.76 -10.30
C LEU A 142 -8.12 -3.00 -10.15
N LYS A 143 -8.18 -3.62 -8.96
CA LYS A 143 -9.08 -4.75 -8.67
C LYS A 143 -10.55 -4.37 -8.84
N ASN A 144 -10.93 -3.17 -8.43
CA ASN A 144 -12.31 -2.71 -8.57
C ASN A 144 -12.69 -2.40 -10.03
N VAL A 145 -11.74 -1.89 -10.83
CA VAL A 145 -11.92 -1.69 -12.29
C VAL A 145 -12.11 -3.04 -12.99
N GLU A 146 -11.35 -4.06 -12.63
CA GLU A 146 -11.51 -5.42 -13.19
C GLU A 146 -12.90 -6.00 -12.87
N LYS A 147 -13.36 -5.87 -11.62
CA LYS A 147 -14.73 -6.30 -11.24
C LYS A 147 -15.80 -5.55 -12.03
N LEU A 148 -15.64 -4.23 -12.20
CA LEU A 148 -16.58 -3.42 -12.99
C LEU A 148 -16.62 -3.89 -14.44
N SER A 149 -15.47 -4.17 -15.05
CA SER A 149 -15.39 -4.72 -16.41
C SER A 149 -16.17 -6.03 -16.56
N ASN A 150 -16.06 -6.93 -15.59
CA ASN A 150 -16.81 -8.19 -15.56
C ASN A 150 -18.32 -7.97 -15.43
N HIS A 151 -18.74 -7.00 -14.60
CA HIS A 151 -20.16 -6.64 -14.49
C HIS A 151 -20.73 -6.05 -15.79
N LEU A 152 -19.96 -5.18 -16.46
CA LEU A 152 -20.35 -4.60 -17.75
C LEU A 152 -20.50 -5.67 -18.84
N ASN A 153 -19.58 -6.63 -18.90
CA ASN A 153 -19.70 -7.76 -19.83
C ASN A 153 -20.95 -8.61 -19.56
N SER A 154 -21.23 -8.89 -18.31
CA SER A 154 -22.45 -9.62 -17.89
C SER A 154 -23.70 -8.84 -18.28
N TYR A 155 -23.72 -7.53 -17.98
CA TYR A 155 -24.82 -6.66 -18.39
C TYR A 155 -25.07 -6.71 -19.90
N LYS A 156 -24.02 -6.59 -20.71
CA LYS A 156 -24.14 -6.64 -22.18
C LYS A 156 -24.77 -7.94 -22.63
N ILE A 157 -24.33 -9.10 -22.11
CA ILE A 157 -24.88 -10.41 -22.46
C ILE A 157 -26.39 -10.47 -22.16
N TYR A 158 -26.83 -9.99 -21.00
CA TYR A 158 -28.25 -10.01 -20.65
C TYR A 158 -29.05 -8.98 -21.45
N HIS A 159 -28.49 -7.83 -21.74
CA HIS A 159 -29.12 -6.81 -22.58
C HIS A 159 -29.37 -7.31 -24.00
N ASP A 160 -28.37 -7.98 -24.60
CA ASP A 160 -28.49 -8.58 -25.93
C ASP A 160 -29.57 -9.70 -25.94
N LYS A 161 -29.61 -10.54 -24.91
CA LYS A 161 -30.66 -11.57 -24.75
C LYS A 161 -32.04 -10.94 -24.67
N LEU A 162 -32.18 -9.86 -23.89
CA LEU A 162 -33.45 -9.12 -23.77
C LEU A 162 -33.91 -8.55 -25.12
N GLY A 163 -32.98 -7.90 -25.85
CA GLY A 163 -33.25 -7.37 -27.19
C GLY A 163 -33.75 -8.45 -28.17
N ASN A 164 -33.07 -9.61 -28.19
CA ASN A 164 -33.47 -10.74 -29.01
C ASN A 164 -34.86 -11.27 -28.61
N THR A 165 -35.17 -11.40 -27.31
CA THR A 165 -36.45 -11.85 -26.82
C THR A 165 -37.58 -10.88 -27.19
N LEU A 166 -37.33 -9.59 -27.08
CA LEU A 166 -38.26 -8.54 -27.54
C LEU A 166 -38.50 -8.64 -29.03
N GLY A 167 -37.45 -8.86 -29.82
CA GLY A 167 -37.58 -9.07 -31.28
C GLY A 167 -38.49 -10.27 -31.65
N ILE A 168 -38.35 -11.37 -30.89
CA ILE A 168 -39.22 -12.56 -31.04
C ILE A 168 -40.68 -12.23 -30.66
N ALA A 169 -40.87 -11.54 -29.53
CA ALA A 169 -42.21 -11.12 -29.10
C ALA A 169 -42.90 -10.22 -30.11
N VAL A 170 -42.20 -9.25 -30.70
CA VAL A 170 -42.71 -8.39 -31.78
C VAL A 170 -43.07 -9.21 -33.03
N ASN A 171 -42.28 -10.21 -33.39
CA ASN A 171 -42.63 -11.10 -34.53
C ASN A 171 -43.93 -11.87 -34.25
N HIS A 172 -44.09 -12.47 -33.06
CA HIS A 172 -45.32 -13.18 -32.68
C HIS A 172 -46.54 -12.26 -32.68
N PHE A 173 -46.39 -11.04 -32.17
CA PHE A 173 -47.44 -10.04 -32.21
C PHE A 173 -47.87 -9.71 -33.65
N ASN A 174 -46.90 -9.46 -34.53
CA ASN A 174 -47.17 -9.12 -35.91
C ASN A 174 -47.80 -10.30 -36.66
N GLU A 175 -47.38 -11.53 -36.41
CA GLU A 175 -48.04 -12.72 -36.99
C GLU A 175 -49.47 -12.89 -36.49
N SER A 176 -49.70 -12.73 -35.16
CA SER A 176 -51.05 -12.74 -34.59
C SER A 176 -51.96 -11.69 -35.27
N THR A 177 -51.44 -10.49 -35.52
CA THR A 177 -52.18 -9.42 -36.22
C THR A 177 -52.56 -9.83 -37.66
N LYS A 178 -51.67 -10.52 -38.35
CA LYS A 178 -51.97 -11.04 -39.71
C LYS A 178 -53.07 -12.11 -39.69
N GLU A 179 -53.00 -13.05 -38.75
CA GLU A 179 -54.02 -14.08 -38.59
C GLU A 179 -55.38 -13.46 -38.22
N PHE A 180 -55.40 -12.46 -37.36
CA PHE A 180 -56.61 -11.74 -37.00
C PHE A 180 -57.27 -11.07 -38.23
N LYS A 181 -56.48 -10.44 -39.12
CA LYS A 181 -56.96 -9.87 -40.38
C LYS A 181 -57.61 -10.91 -41.33
N LYS A 182 -57.17 -12.19 -41.25
CA LYS A 182 -57.82 -13.29 -42.01
C LYS A 182 -59.18 -13.65 -41.40
N ILE A 183 -59.25 -13.72 -40.07
CA ILE A 183 -60.53 -13.94 -39.34
C ILE A 183 -61.52 -12.85 -39.70
N ASP A 184 -61.11 -11.56 -39.66
CA ASP A 184 -62.00 -10.46 -40.05
C ASP A 184 -62.56 -10.58 -41.44
N LYS A 185 -61.72 -10.98 -42.42
CA LYS A 185 -62.17 -11.25 -43.80
C LYS A 185 -63.17 -12.43 -43.89
N ASP A 186 -62.98 -13.45 -43.07
CA ASP A 186 -63.91 -14.59 -43.09
C ASP A 186 -65.20 -14.26 -42.41
N VAL A 187 -65.19 -13.45 -41.35
CA VAL A 187 -66.42 -12.92 -40.71
C VAL A 187 -67.20 -12.05 -41.68
N VAL A 188 -66.59 -11.16 -42.45
CA VAL A 188 -67.24 -10.35 -43.50
C VAL A 188 -67.90 -11.23 -44.54
N LYS A 189 -67.32 -12.33 -44.95
CA LYS A 189 -67.86 -13.29 -45.90
C LYS A 189 -69.15 -14.00 -45.33
N ILE A 190 -69.06 -14.46 -44.08
CA ILE A 190 -70.16 -15.18 -43.42
C ILE A 190 -71.34 -14.27 -43.14
N THR A 191 -71.09 -13.02 -42.78
CA THR A 191 -72.14 -12.04 -42.45
C THR A 191 -72.70 -11.28 -43.68
N SER A 192 -72.33 -11.64 -44.87
CA SER A 192 -72.71 -10.97 -46.13
C SER A 192 -72.49 -9.45 -46.10
N GLY A 193 -71.40 -9.03 -45.43
CA GLY A 193 -70.93 -7.63 -45.37
C GLY A 193 -71.55 -6.80 -44.25
N ASN A 194 -72.44 -7.40 -43.39
CA ASN A 194 -73.19 -6.67 -42.37
C ASN A 194 -72.44 -6.47 -41.02
N SER A 195 -71.24 -7.02 -40.88
CA SER A 195 -70.45 -6.89 -39.66
C SER A 195 -68.94 -6.89 -40.01
N GLN A 196 -68.20 -5.87 -39.57
CA GLN A 196 -66.75 -5.81 -39.59
C GLN A 196 -66.26 -5.77 -38.13
N ILE A 197 -65.32 -6.67 -37.81
CA ILE A 197 -64.51 -6.60 -36.56
C ILE A 197 -63.36 -5.63 -36.85
N ASN A 198 -63.61 -4.32 -36.70
CA ASN A 198 -62.65 -3.29 -37.02
C ASN A 198 -61.52 -3.27 -35.99
N VAL A 199 -60.58 -4.21 -36.07
CA VAL A 199 -59.40 -4.21 -35.27
C VAL A 199 -58.30 -3.46 -36.01
N GLN A 200 -58.10 -2.20 -35.63
CA GLN A 200 -56.89 -1.46 -35.98
C GLN A 200 -55.75 -1.97 -35.11
N SER A 201 -54.94 -2.85 -35.63
CA SER A 201 -53.69 -3.21 -35.00
C SER A 201 -52.52 -2.89 -35.95
N ASP A 202 -51.74 -1.89 -35.58
CA ASP A 202 -50.53 -1.54 -36.31
C ASP A 202 -49.41 -2.55 -36.03
N MET A 203 -48.59 -2.81 -37.01
CA MET A 203 -47.40 -3.64 -36.83
C MET A 203 -46.40 -2.89 -35.98
N LEU A 204 -45.77 -3.57 -35.00
CA LEU A 204 -44.72 -3.02 -34.17
C LEU A 204 -43.37 -3.15 -34.87
N GLU A 205 -42.53 -2.14 -34.71
CA GLU A 205 -41.13 -2.21 -35.13
C GLU A 205 -40.26 -2.95 -34.09
N LYS A 206 -39.27 -3.69 -34.56
CA LYS A 206 -38.31 -4.37 -33.69
C LYS A 206 -37.45 -3.34 -33.01
N PRO A 207 -37.02 -3.60 -31.76
CA PRO A 207 -35.99 -2.78 -31.13
C PRO A 207 -34.72 -2.81 -31.94
N ARG A 208 -34.08 -1.65 -32.17
CA ARG A 208 -32.79 -1.54 -32.80
C ARG A 208 -31.75 -1.96 -31.75
N ILE A 209 -30.99 -2.97 -32.08
CA ILE A 209 -29.81 -3.37 -31.32
C ILE A 209 -28.64 -2.73 -32.07
N ASP A 210 -28.13 -1.62 -31.53
CA ASP A 210 -26.90 -1.01 -32.05
C ASP A 210 -25.71 -1.93 -31.68
N ASN A 211 -24.95 -2.34 -32.69
CA ASN A 211 -23.75 -3.17 -32.53
C ASN A 211 -22.55 -2.35 -32.07
#